data_f06c11d0426422a04749d49f192d0bd9
#
_entry.id   f06c11d0426422a04749d49f192d0bd9
#
_cell.length_a   1.000
_cell.length_b   1.000
_cell.length_c   1.000
_cell.angle_alpha   90.00
_cell.angle_beta   90.00
_cell.angle_gamma   90.00
#
_symmetry.space_group_name_H-M   'P 1'
#
loop_
_entity.id
_entity.type
_entity.pdbx_description
1 polymer ?
#
loop_
_entity_poly.entity_id
_entity_poly.type
_entity_poly.pdbx_seq_one_letter_code
_entity_poly.pdbx_strand_id
1 'polypeptide(L)'
;MSEVDEKLQKGIIELDKGNDKKAFSFFKEVFEDRQERLLKKVADNPKSPTLMLDALYMIHALVWLRVAEAGKDKKHSVELLGKAVGTVESARAALGPLVSGLATWAKEKNIQQVRNKALGLLAATKDLEDMAKKALETSRKLT
;
A
#
# COMPACT_ATOMS: atom_id res chain seq x y z
N MET A 1 -9.07 -7.54 13.32
CA MET A 1 -7.94 -7.21 12.42
C MET A 1 -7.22 -8.51 12.04
N SER A 2 -6.87 -8.68 10.78
CA SER A 2 -6.16 -9.89 10.34
C SER A 2 -4.70 -9.86 10.81
N GLU A 3 -4.06 -11.03 10.84
CA GLU A 3 -2.64 -11.16 11.19
C GLU A 3 -1.75 -10.30 10.27
N VAL A 4 -2.11 -10.25 8.98
CA VAL A 4 -1.38 -9.44 7.98
C VAL A 4 -1.47 -7.95 8.31
N ASP A 5 -2.67 -7.48 8.68
CA ASP A 5 -2.87 -6.08 9.05
C ASP A 5 -2.12 -5.74 10.33
N GLU A 6 -2.05 -6.67 11.29
CA GLU A 6 -1.28 -6.49 12.52
C GLU A 6 0.21 -6.34 12.21
N LYS A 7 0.75 -7.15 11.28
CA LYS A 7 2.15 -7.06 10.87
C LYS A 7 2.45 -5.74 10.18
N LEU A 8 1.51 -5.26 9.35
CA LEU A 8 1.65 -3.95 8.72
C LEU A 8 1.75 -2.84 9.76
N GLN A 9 0.88 -2.87 10.78
CA GLN A 9 0.89 -1.88 11.86
C GLN A 9 2.19 -1.97 12.66
N LYS A 10 2.67 -3.17 12.95
CA LYS A 10 3.95 -3.36 13.64
C LYS A 10 5.10 -2.76 12.84
N GLY A 11 5.10 -2.95 11.52
CA GLY A 11 6.09 -2.36 10.64
C GLY A 11 6.07 -0.83 10.68
N ILE A 12 4.89 -0.23 10.66
CA ILE A 12 4.73 1.22 10.74
C ILE A 12 5.26 1.76 12.08
N ILE A 13 4.94 1.06 13.17
CA ILE A 13 5.43 1.43 14.52
C ILE A 13 6.96 1.37 14.56
N GLU A 14 7.56 0.31 14.03
CA GLU A 14 9.01 0.17 14.00
C GLU A 14 9.67 1.24 13.14
N LEU A 15 9.04 1.60 12.02
CA LEU A 15 9.53 2.67 11.16
C LEU A 15 9.54 4.01 11.90
N ASP A 16 8.47 4.30 12.65
CA ASP A 16 8.37 5.53 13.45
C ASP A 16 9.44 5.61 14.55
N LYS A 17 9.87 4.44 15.05
CA LYS A 17 10.93 4.35 16.04
C LYS A 17 12.33 4.44 15.45
N GLY A 18 12.45 4.48 14.13
CA GLY A 18 13.72 4.46 13.44
C GLY A 18 14.33 3.08 13.25
N ASN A 19 13.57 2.01 13.54
CA ASN A 19 14.01 0.62 13.37
C ASN A 19 13.74 0.15 11.94
N ASP A 20 14.45 0.70 10.99
CA ASP A 20 14.21 0.49 9.55
C ASP A 20 14.34 -0.97 9.12
N LYS A 21 15.29 -1.71 9.69
CA LYS A 21 15.47 -3.14 9.36
C LYS A 21 14.27 -3.98 9.79
N LYS A 22 13.75 -3.75 11.01
CA LYS A 22 12.56 -4.46 11.48
C LYS A 22 11.34 -4.08 10.66
N ALA A 23 11.17 -2.78 10.39
CA ALA A 23 10.07 -2.30 9.55
C ALA A 23 10.12 -2.97 8.17
N PHE A 24 11.29 -3.00 7.56
CA PHE A 24 11.49 -3.65 6.26
C PHE A 24 11.06 -5.12 6.30
N SER A 25 11.47 -5.86 7.32
CA SER A 25 11.11 -7.27 7.46
C SER A 25 9.61 -7.49 7.57
N PHE A 26 8.92 -6.67 8.37
CA PHE A 26 7.46 -6.76 8.49
C PHE A 26 6.77 -6.44 7.16
N PHE A 27 7.19 -5.37 6.49
CA PHE A 27 6.58 -4.98 5.22
C PHE A 27 6.83 -6.00 4.11
N LYS A 28 7.99 -6.63 4.11
CA LYS A 28 8.32 -7.68 3.14
C LYS A 28 7.39 -8.88 3.31
N GLU A 29 7.17 -9.31 4.56
CA GLU A 29 6.23 -10.40 4.85
C GLU A 29 4.81 -10.05 4.42
N VAL A 30 4.36 -8.84 4.71
CA VAL A 30 3.02 -8.38 4.33
C VAL A 30 2.88 -8.35 2.80
N PHE A 31 3.87 -7.79 2.11
CA PHE A 31 3.84 -7.71 0.66
C PHE A 31 3.80 -9.11 0.02
N GLU A 32 4.66 -10.01 0.45
CA GLU A 32 4.71 -11.36 -0.08
C GLU A 32 3.40 -12.12 0.16
N ASP A 33 2.82 -11.98 1.35
CA ASP A 33 1.54 -12.61 1.69
C ASP A 33 0.40 -12.07 0.82
N ARG A 34 0.32 -10.75 0.67
CA ARG A 34 -0.73 -10.12 -0.14
C ARG A 34 -0.57 -10.47 -1.62
N GLN A 35 0.66 -10.55 -2.11
CA GLN A 35 0.93 -10.95 -3.49
C GLN A 35 0.47 -12.39 -3.74
N GLU A 36 0.82 -13.30 -2.84
CA GLU A 36 0.41 -14.70 -2.94
C GLU A 36 -1.10 -14.86 -2.93
N ARG A 37 -1.79 -14.17 -2.02
CA ARG A 37 -3.25 -14.19 -1.94
C ARG A 37 -3.90 -13.63 -3.20
N LEU A 38 -3.36 -12.54 -3.73
CA LEU A 38 -3.88 -11.95 -4.97
C LEU A 38 -3.73 -12.91 -6.14
N LEU A 39 -2.56 -13.51 -6.32
CA LEU A 39 -2.31 -14.46 -7.40
C LEU A 39 -3.25 -15.66 -7.31
N LYS A 40 -3.45 -16.19 -6.10
CA LYS A 40 -4.37 -17.30 -5.87
C LYS A 40 -5.82 -16.91 -6.21
N LYS A 41 -6.24 -15.73 -5.79
CA LYS A 41 -7.59 -15.24 -6.04
C LYS A 41 -7.84 -15.00 -7.53
N VAL A 42 -6.84 -14.49 -8.25
CA VAL A 42 -6.91 -14.32 -9.71
C VAL A 42 -7.08 -15.66 -10.40
N ALA A 43 -6.35 -16.69 -9.94
CA ALA A 43 -6.45 -18.04 -10.50
C ALA A 43 -7.82 -18.68 -10.21
N ASP A 44 -8.34 -18.52 -8.97
CA ASP A 44 -9.59 -19.16 -8.53
C ASP A 44 -10.83 -18.40 -9.01
N ASN A 45 -10.78 -17.09 -9.06
CA ASN A 45 -11.93 -16.26 -9.43
C ASN A 45 -11.49 -14.96 -10.12
N PRO A 46 -11.07 -15.04 -11.41
CA PRO A 46 -10.54 -13.88 -12.13
C PRO A 46 -11.56 -12.76 -12.36
N LYS A 47 -12.84 -13.02 -12.13
CA LYS A 47 -13.91 -12.02 -12.29
C LYS A 47 -14.39 -11.44 -10.96
N SER A 48 -13.71 -11.75 -9.85
CA SER A 48 -14.10 -11.23 -8.55
C SER A 48 -14.06 -9.69 -8.56
N PRO A 49 -15.16 -9.02 -8.15
CA PRO A 49 -15.18 -7.55 -8.15
C PRO A 49 -14.26 -6.93 -7.12
N THR A 50 -13.76 -7.71 -6.14
CA THR A 50 -12.87 -7.20 -5.09
C THR A 50 -11.39 -7.37 -5.41
N LEU A 51 -11.02 -7.90 -6.59
CA LEU A 51 -9.61 -8.06 -6.96
C LEU A 51 -8.85 -6.73 -6.95
N MET A 52 -9.49 -5.65 -7.35
CA MET A 52 -8.85 -4.33 -7.35
C MET A 52 -8.55 -3.83 -5.95
N LEU A 53 -9.34 -4.22 -4.94
CA LEU A 53 -9.04 -3.92 -3.54
C LEU A 53 -7.77 -4.66 -3.11
N ASP A 54 -7.69 -5.94 -3.43
CA ASP A 54 -6.54 -6.77 -3.08
C ASP A 54 -5.27 -6.25 -3.75
N ALA A 55 -5.38 -5.84 -5.01
CA ALA A 55 -4.26 -5.25 -5.75
C ALA A 55 -3.77 -3.95 -5.08
N LEU A 56 -4.69 -3.08 -4.69
CA LEU A 56 -4.33 -1.82 -4.05
C LEU A 56 -3.75 -2.04 -2.65
N TYR A 57 -4.27 -3.00 -1.88
CA TYR A 57 -3.67 -3.38 -0.60
C TYR A 57 -2.23 -3.87 -0.78
N MET A 58 -1.99 -4.68 -1.80
CA MET A 58 -0.63 -5.15 -2.11
C MET A 58 0.31 -3.98 -2.44
N ILE A 59 -0.16 -3.01 -3.22
CA ILE A 59 0.61 -1.81 -3.56
C ILE A 59 0.94 -1.00 -2.31
N HIS A 60 0.01 -0.89 -1.36
CA HIS A 60 0.29 -0.22 -0.08
C HIS A 60 1.49 -0.85 0.63
N ALA A 61 1.52 -2.18 0.70
CA ALA A 61 2.63 -2.90 1.32
C ALA A 61 3.94 -2.64 0.58
N LEU A 62 3.90 -2.60 -0.76
CA LEU A 62 5.08 -2.31 -1.56
C LEU A 62 5.62 -0.91 -1.31
N VAL A 63 4.75 0.08 -1.20
CA VAL A 63 5.15 1.47 -0.92
C VAL A 63 5.84 1.56 0.45
N TRP A 64 5.24 0.95 1.49
CA TRP A 64 5.85 0.91 2.81
C TRP A 64 7.21 0.21 2.78
N LEU A 65 7.30 -0.90 2.05
CA LEU A 65 8.55 -1.64 1.87
C LEU A 65 9.65 -0.75 1.29
N ARG A 66 9.34 0.02 0.26
CA ARG A 66 10.28 0.93 -0.39
C ARG A 66 10.69 2.08 0.53
N VAL A 67 9.77 2.58 1.35
CA VAL A 67 10.07 3.62 2.33
C VAL A 67 11.05 3.09 3.39
N ALA A 68 10.81 1.88 3.90
CA ALA A 68 11.71 1.25 4.87
C ALA A 68 13.08 0.94 4.26
N GLU A 69 13.11 0.49 3.00
CA GLU A 69 14.36 0.24 2.28
C GLU A 69 15.18 1.52 2.15
N ALA A 70 14.52 2.64 1.87
CA ALA A 70 15.18 3.96 1.80
C ALA A 70 15.79 4.34 3.15
N GLY A 71 15.15 3.99 4.26
CA GLY A 71 15.68 4.21 5.60
C GLY A 71 16.93 3.38 5.88
N LYS A 72 16.98 2.16 5.36
CA LYS A 72 18.14 1.26 5.50
C LYS A 72 19.31 1.67 4.62
N ASP A 73 19.04 2.25 3.48
CA ASP A 73 20.05 2.58 2.48
C ASP A 73 20.05 4.10 2.23
N LYS A 74 20.69 4.81 3.12
CA LYS A 74 20.72 6.29 3.09
C LYS A 74 21.34 6.83 1.81
N LYS A 75 22.30 6.10 1.24
CA LYS A 75 23.00 6.51 0.01
C LYS A 75 22.03 6.59 -1.18
N HIS A 76 21.07 5.65 -1.26
CA HIS A 76 20.10 5.57 -2.35
C HIS A 76 18.69 6.02 -1.94
N SER A 77 18.59 6.73 -0.82
CA SER A 77 17.31 7.12 -0.22
C SER A 77 16.42 7.92 -1.19
N VAL A 78 16.97 8.93 -1.86
CA VAL A 78 16.20 9.76 -2.80
C VAL A 78 15.67 8.90 -3.96
N GLU A 79 16.50 8.03 -4.53
CA GLU A 79 16.08 7.15 -5.61
C GLU A 79 14.97 6.19 -5.17
N LEU A 80 15.14 5.56 -4.00
CA LEU A 80 14.17 4.59 -3.48
C LEU A 80 12.84 5.26 -3.12
N LEU A 81 12.88 6.45 -2.54
CA LEU A 81 11.67 7.20 -2.23
C LEU A 81 11.00 7.72 -3.50
N GLY A 82 11.78 8.08 -4.52
CA GLY A 82 11.23 8.40 -5.84
C GLY A 82 10.45 7.24 -6.45
N LYS A 83 10.95 6.03 -6.29
CA LYS A 83 10.25 4.81 -6.73
C LYS A 83 8.98 4.58 -5.92
N ALA A 84 9.01 4.85 -4.61
CA ALA A 84 7.82 4.72 -3.77
C ALA A 84 6.72 5.70 -4.21
N VAL A 85 7.08 6.95 -4.45
CA VAL A 85 6.15 7.97 -4.95
C VAL A 85 5.58 7.56 -6.31
N GLY A 86 6.44 7.16 -7.25
CA GLY A 86 6.00 6.71 -8.57
C GLY A 86 5.04 5.52 -8.50
N THR A 87 5.31 4.58 -7.59
CA THR A 87 4.46 3.42 -7.38
C THR A 87 3.05 3.81 -6.92
N VAL A 88 2.95 4.66 -5.89
CA VAL A 88 1.65 5.06 -5.36
C VAL A 88 0.88 5.96 -6.34
N GLU A 89 1.58 6.85 -7.04
CA GLU A 89 0.95 7.71 -8.04
C GLU A 89 0.38 6.89 -9.20
N SER A 90 1.15 5.94 -9.73
CA SER A 90 0.71 5.06 -10.81
C SER A 90 -0.47 4.18 -10.38
N ALA A 91 -0.39 3.63 -9.18
CA ALA A 91 -1.46 2.79 -8.63
C ALA A 91 -2.75 3.61 -8.44
N ARG A 92 -2.62 4.82 -7.93
CA ARG A 92 -3.76 5.71 -7.71
C ARG A 92 -4.42 6.09 -9.04
N ALA A 93 -3.62 6.38 -10.06
CA ALA A 93 -4.14 6.70 -11.40
C ALA A 93 -4.83 5.50 -12.06
N ALA A 94 -4.27 4.31 -11.93
CA ALA A 94 -4.80 3.10 -12.58
C ALA A 94 -5.95 2.47 -11.80
N LEU A 95 -5.80 2.32 -10.48
CA LEU A 95 -6.75 1.60 -9.63
C LEU A 95 -7.79 2.50 -8.96
N GLY A 96 -7.47 3.77 -8.76
CA GLY A 96 -8.39 4.71 -8.12
C GLY A 96 -9.78 4.74 -8.75
N PRO A 97 -9.89 4.97 -10.07
CA PRO A 97 -11.19 4.94 -10.74
C PRO A 97 -11.91 3.60 -10.63
N LEU A 98 -11.17 2.49 -10.67
CA LEU A 98 -11.75 1.15 -10.54
C LEU A 98 -12.29 0.92 -9.13
N VAL A 99 -11.57 1.32 -8.11
CA VAL A 99 -12.01 1.20 -6.71
C VAL A 99 -13.19 2.12 -6.44
N SER A 100 -13.18 3.33 -6.99
CA SER A 100 -14.31 4.26 -6.92
C SER A 100 -15.55 3.67 -7.58
N GLY A 101 -15.39 3.05 -8.76
CA GLY A 101 -16.48 2.34 -9.45
C GLY A 101 -17.02 1.17 -8.63
N LEU A 102 -16.13 0.45 -7.94
CA LEU A 102 -16.54 -0.63 -7.04
C LEU A 102 -17.37 -0.10 -5.88
N ALA A 103 -17.00 1.05 -5.30
CA ALA A 103 -17.77 1.68 -4.23
C ALA A 103 -19.18 2.05 -4.69
N THR A 104 -19.32 2.58 -5.91
CA THR A 104 -20.61 2.92 -6.50
C THR A 104 -21.46 1.68 -6.73
N TRP A 105 -20.86 0.63 -7.31
CA TRP A 105 -21.52 -0.65 -7.52
C TRP A 105 -22.00 -1.26 -6.20
N ALA A 106 -21.14 -1.24 -5.18
CA ALA A 106 -21.48 -1.79 -3.86
C ALA A 106 -22.62 -1.02 -3.19
N LYS A 107 -22.66 0.31 -3.39
CA LYS A 107 -23.75 1.16 -2.91
C LYS A 107 -25.07 0.75 -3.56
N GLU A 108 -25.07 0.57 -4.89
CA GLU A 108 -26.26 0.16 -5.64
C GLU A 108 -26.75 -1.23 -5.24
N LYS A 109 -25.82 -2.15 -4.96
CA LYS A 109 -26.14 -3.52 -4.53
C LYS A 109 -26.35 -3.64 -3.04
N ASN A 110 -26.22 -2.54 -2.30
CA ASN A 110 -26.37 -2.50 -0.84
C ASN A 110 -25.40 -3.41 -0.10
N ILE A 111 -24.15 -3.47 -0.58
CA ILE A 111 -23.07 -4.25 0.05
C ILE A 111 -22.17 -3.28 0.81
N GLN A 112 -22.61 -2.92 2.01
CA GLN A 112 -21.98 -1.87 2.82
C GLN A 112 -20.52 -2.16 3.16
N GLN A 113 -20.17 -3.41 3.45
CA GLN A 113 -18.79 -3.80 3.78
C GLN A 113 -17.82 -3.49 2.64
N VAL A 114 -18.17 -3.84 1.41
CA VAL A 114 -17.33 -3.60 0.23
C VAL A 114 -17.21 -2.09 -0.03
N ARG A 115 -18.32 -1.37 0.08
CA ARG A 115 -18.33 0.10 -0.10
C ARG A 115 -17.41 0.78 0.90
N ASN A 116 -17.52 0.42 2.17
CA ASN A 116 -16.71 1.03 3.24
C ASN A 116 -15.22 0.73 3.04
N LYS A 117 -14.87 -0.49 2.67
CA LYS A 117 -13.49 -0.87 2.38
C LYS A 117 -12.93 -0.09 1.20
N ALA A 118 -13.72 0.04 0.13
CA ALA A 118 -13.29 0.79 -1.06
C ALA A 118 -13.02 2.26 -0.74
N LEU A 119 -13.97 2.91 -0.06
CA LEU A 119 -13.83 4.33 0.31
C LEU A 119 -12.67 4.55 1.29
N GLY A 120 -12.54 3.69 2.28
CA GLY A 120 -11.45 3.75 3.25
C GLY A 120 -10.09 3.56 2.60
N LEU A 121 -10.00 2.63 1.65
CA LEU A 121 -8.76 2.35 0.95
C LEU A 121 -8.35 3.50 0.02
N LEU A 122 -9.32 4.16 -0.63
CA LEU A 122 -9.05 5.35 -1.44
C LEU A 122 -8.47 6.48 -0.59
N ALA A 123 -9.06 6.73 0.58
CA ALA A 123 -8.57 7.74 1.52
C ALA A 123 -7.16 7.38 2.01
N ALA A 124 -6.94 6.13 2.39
CA ALA A 124 -5.64 5.64 2.86
C ALA A 124 -4.57 5.75 1.77
N THR A 125 -4.94 5.54 0.50
CA THR A 125 -4.02 5.67 -0.62
C THR A 125 -3.56 7.11 -0.81
N LYS A 126 -4.47 8.06 -0.66
CA LYS A 126 -4.14 9.49 -0.72
C LYS A 126 -3.16 9.86 0.40
N ASP A 127 -3.43 9.39 1.62
CA ASP A 127 -2.54 9.64 2.77
C ASP A 127 -1.17 9.02 2.56
N LEU A 128 -1.12 7.83 2.00
CA LEU A 128 0.13 7.12 1.70
C LEU A 128 0.94 7.90 0.66
N GLU A 129 0.30 8.42 -0.38
CA GLU A 129 0.95 9.25 -1.38
C GLU A 129 1.56 10.50 -0.75
N ASP A 130 0.79 11.18 0.09
CA ASP A 130 1.25 12.40 0.77
C ASP A 130 2.44 12.09 1.69
N MET A 131 2.40 10.96 2.41
CA MET A 131 3.51 10.53 3.26
C MET A 131 4.78 10.25 2.44
N ALA A 132 4.64 9.53 1.32
CA ALA A 132 5.79 9.19 0.47
C ALA A 132 6.42 10.44 -0.14
N LYS A 133 5.60 11.38 -0.62
CA LYS A 133 6.07 12.66 -1.17
C LYS A 133 6.82 13.48 -0.11
N LYS A 134 6.29 13.52 1.10
CA LYS A 134 6.91 14.24 2.21
C LYS A 134 8.26 13.61 2.58
N ALA A 135 8.33 12.29 2.62
CA ALA A 135 9.57 11.57 2.90
C ALA A 135 10.63 11.85 1.84
N LEU A 136 10.23 11.87 0.56
CA LEU A 136 11.12 12.18 -0.55
C LEU A 136 11.66 13.61 -0.45
N GLU A 137 10.78 14.56 -0.17
CA GLU A 137 11.17 15.96 0.00
C GLU A 137 12.18 16.12 1.15
N THR A 138 11.91 15.48 2.28
CA THR A 138 12.82 15.50 3.44
C THR A 138 14.18 14.90 3.08
N SER A 139 14.19 13.78 2.37
CA SER A 139 15.43 13.13 1.95
C SER A 139 16.26 14.02 1.01
N ARG A 140 15.60 14.71 0.08
CA ARG A 140 16.25 15.66 -0.83
C ARG A 140 16.92 16.79 -0.10
N LYS A 141 16.32 17.29 0.98
CA LYS A 141 16.88 18.39 1.79
C LYS A 141 18.11 17.96 2.59
N LEU A 142 18.25 16.66 2.86
CA LEU A 142 19.36 16.11 3.62
C LEU A 142 20.58 15.77 2.74
N THR A 143 20.42 15.80 1.44
CA THR A 143 21.51 15.55 0.48
C THR A 143 22.03 16.87 -0.17
#